data_e6ab3840b82bf6dbb6ac48827e9c01f7
#
_entry.id   e6ab3840b82bf6dbb6ac48827e9c01f7
#
_cell.length_a   1.000
_cell.length_b   1.000
_cell.length_c   1.000
_cell.angle_alpha   90.00
_cell.angle_beta   90.00
_cell.angle_gamma   90.00
#
_symmetry.space_group_name_H-M   'P 1'
#
loop_
_entity.id
_entity.type
_entity.pdbx_description
1 polymer ?
#
loop_
_entity_poly.entity_id
_entity_poly.type
_entity_poly.pdbx_seq_one_letter_code
_entity_poly.pdbx_strand_id
1 'polypeptide(L)'
;MEYRNAKHIGQNRIDCEINHPELGWIPFTCDPEDTGAQFDVAELHGRMAADPNTAPYIPPTQEELNAIAAKRVRKQRDFILATKVDPMVSNPLRWATMTADQQQAWADYRIALLDIPQQPGFPNDVVWPILP
;
A
#
# COMPACT_ATOMS: atom_id res chain seq x y z
N MET A 1 -24.82 -6.99 19.58
CA MET A 1 -24.56 -6.75 18.15
C MET A 1 -24.50 -8.09 17.44
N GLU A 2 -25.28 -8.25 16.34
CA GLU A 2 -25.19 -9.42 15.45
C GLU A 2 -24.03 -9.25 14.50
N TYR A 3 -23.40 -10.36 14.12
CA TYR A 3 -22.29 -10.37 13.14
C TYR A 3 -22.40 -11.56 12.20
N ARG A 4 -21.71 -11.45 11.07
CA ARG A 4 -21.51 -12.52 10.07
C ARG A 4 -20.18 -12.35 9.34
N ASN A 5 -19.75 -13.37 8.62
CA ASN A 5 -18.52 -13.37 7.80
C ASN A 5 -17.25 -13.01 8.58
N ALA A 6 -17.19 -13.40 9.88
CA ALA A 6 -16.06 -13.08 10.74
C ALA A 6 -14.79 -13.80 10.28
N LYS A 7 -13.67 -13.04 10.20
CA LYS A 7 -12.36 -13.54 9.79
C LYS A 7 -11.24 -12.84 10.56
N HIS A 8 -10.35 -13.62 11.15
CA HIS A 8 -9.12 -13.07 11.74
C HIS A 8 -8.22 -12.43 10.67
N ILE A 9 -7.71 -11.22 10.96
CA ILE A 9 -6.85 -10.47 10.03
C ILE A 9 -5.45 -10.17 10.59
N GLY A 10 -5.11 -10.76 11.72
CA GLY A 10 -3.85 -10.51 12.43
C GLY A 10 -3.94 -9.36 13.43
N GLN A 11 -2.89 -9.21 14.24
CA GLN A 11 -2.84 -8.19 15.30
C GLN A 11 -4.06 -8.22 16.26
N ASN A 12 -4.58 -9.42 16.53
CA ASN A 12 -5.75 -9.64 17.37
C ASN A 12 -7.03 -8.93 16.88
N ARG A 13 -7.15 -8.65 15.57
CA ARG A 13 -8.33 -8.02 14.96
C ARG A 13 -9.11 -9.01 14.11
N ILE A 14 -10.43 -8.75 14.00
CA ILE A 14 -11.37 -9.58 13.23
C ILE A 14 -12.18 -8.66 12.30
N ASP A 15 -12.11 -8.92 11.00
CA ASP A 15 -13.04 -8.33 10.03
C ASP A 15 -14.34 -9.11 10.04
N CYS A 16 -15.47 -8.39 9.98
CA CYS A 16 -16.80 -8.96 9.92
C CYS A 16 -17.78 -7.99 9.27
N GLU A 17 -19.00 -8.40 9.12
CA GLU A 17 -20.15 -7.51 8.93
C GLU A 17 -20.99 -7.49 10.19
N ILE A 18 -21.41 -6.30 10.62
CA ILE A 18 -22.30 -6.12 11.77
C ILE A 18 -23.67 -5.64 11.31
N ASN A 19 -24.72 -6.05 12.02
CA ASN A 19 -26.09 -5.57 11.79
C ASN A 19 -26.33 -4.27 12.58
N HIS A 20 -25.99 -3.14 11.94
CA HIS A 20 -26.17 -1.83 12.56
C HIS A 20 -27.68 -1.46 12.60
N PRO A 21 -28.21 -0.94 13.72
CA PRO A 21 -29.64 -0.69 13.88
C PRO A 21 -30.27 0.21 12.78
N GLU A 22 -29.52 1.18 12.28
CA GLU A 22 -30.01 2.14 11.29
C GLU A 22 -29.54 1.85 9.85
N LEU A 23 -28.35 1.20 9.70
CA LEU A 23 -27.68 1.02 8.41
C LEU A 23 -27.79 -0.42 7.87
N GLY A 24 -28.28 -1.35 8.69
CA GLY A 24 -28.29 -2.77 8.35
C GLY A 24 -26.87 -3.38 8.37
N TRP A 25 -26.60 -4.32 7.49
CA TRP A 25 -25.31 -5.00 7.43
C TRP A 25 -24.22 -4.11 6.84
N ILE A 26 -23.23 -3.75 7.64
CA ILE A 26 -22.09 -2.94 7.24
C ILE A 26 -20.77 -3.64 7.58
N PRO A 27 -19.71 -3.45 6.76
CA PRO A 27 -18.38 -3.95 7.09
C PRO A 27 -17.84 -3.27 8.36
N PHE A 28 -17.19 -4.06 9.19
CA PHE A 28 -16.61 -3.60 10.45
C PHE A 28 -15.32 -4.36 10.77
N THR A 29 -14.26 -3.64 11.14
CA THR A 29 -13.04 -4.22 11.70
C THR A 29 -13.09 -4.13 13.22
N CYS A 30 -13.22 -5.27 13.88
CA CYS A 30 -13.30 -5.38 15.33
C CYS A 30 -11.90 -5.39 15.92
N ASP A 31 -11.53 -4.29 16.56
CA ASP A 31 -10.32 -4.16 17.37
C ASP A 31 -10.72 -4.12 18.84
N PRO A 32 -10.31 -5.10 19.68
CA PRO A 32 -10.73 -5.15 21.08
C PRO A 32 -10.26 -3.96 21.93
N GLU A 33 -9.31 -3.18 21.42
CA GLU A 33 -8.83 -1.96 22.08
C GLU A 33 -9.60 -0.70 21.64
N ASP A 34 -10.53 -0.82 20.68
CA ASP A 34 -11.34 0.31 20.22
C ASP A 34 -12.39 0.69 21.24
N THR A 35 -12.25 1.91 21.78
CA THR A 35 -13.20 2.51 22.75
C THR A 35 -14.11 3.56 22.12
N GLY A 36 -14.01 3.78 20.81
CA GLY A 36 -14.77 4.82 20.10
C GLY A 36 -16.17 4.39 19.63
N ALA A 37 -16.46 3.09 19.62
CA ALA A 37 -17.75 2.58 19.18
C ALA A 37 -18.85 2.79 20.23
N GLN A 38 -20.12 2.85 19.76
CA GLN A 38 -21.29 3.00 20.63
C GLN A 38 -21.75 1.68 21.29
N PHE A 39 -21.01 0.60 21.13
CA PHE A 39 -21.25 -0.73 21.67
C PHE A 39 -19.94 -1.36 22.18
N ASP A 40 -20.07 -2.41 22.96
CA ASP A 40 -18.90 -3.12 23.52
C ASP A 40 -18.20 -3.95 22.44
N VAL A 41 -17.14 -3.38 21.89
CA VAL A 41 -16.30 -4.01 20.83
C VAL A 41 -15.51 -5.18 21.41
N ALA A 42 -15.04 -5.09 22.65
CA ALA A 42 -14.29 -6.16 23.30
C ALA A 42 -15.16 -7.41 23.54
N GLU A 43 -16.41 -7.22 23.94
CA GLU A 43 -17.39 -8.31 24.06
C GLU A 43 -17.68 -8.96 22.70
N LEU A 44 -17.92 -8.14 21.68
CA LEU A 44 -18.14 -8.63 20.32
C LEU A 44 -16.94 -9.42 19.80
N HIS A 45 -15.73 -8.89 20.00
CA HIS A 45 -14.48 -9.56 19.62
C HIS A 45 -14.35 -10.92 20.31
N GLY A 46 -14.59 -10.98 21.64
CA GLY A 46 -14.52 -12.23 22.39
C GLY A 46 -15.49 -13.30 21.88
N ARG A 47 -16.70 -12.90 21.49
CA ARG A 47 -17.70 -13.81 20.89
C ARG A 47 -17.21 -14.36 19.55
N MET A 48 -16.71 -13.49 18.65
CA MET A 48 -16.18 -13.91 17.35
C MET A 48 -14.93 -14.77 17.48
N ALA A 49 -14.02 -14.44 18.39
CA ALA A 49 -12.81 -15.21 18.64
C ALA A 49 -13.10 -16.63 19.17
N ALA A 50 -14.19 -16.79 19.90
CA ALA A 50 -14.64 -18.10 20.43
C ALA A 50 -15.52 -18.88 19.42
N ASP A 51 -15.99 -18.25 18.34
CA ASP A 51 -16.83 -18.90 17.33
C ASP A 51 -16.01 -19.78 16.41
N PRO A 52 -16.27 -21.11 16.37
CA PRO A 52 -15.55 -22.03 15.47
C PRO A 52 -15.76 -21.74 13.98
N ASN A 53 -16.76 -20.95 13.62
CA ASN A 53 -17.02 -20.53 12.24
C ASN A 53 -16.23 -19.26 11.84
N THR A 54 -15.57 -18.59 12.77
CA THR A 54 -14.70 -17.47 12.45
C THR A 54 -13.49 -17.99 11.65
N ALA A 55 -13.32 -17.47 10.44
CA ALA A 55 -12.23 -17.89 9.55
C ALA A 55 -10.85 -17.56 10.17
N PRO A 56 -9.88 -18.46 10.10
CA PRO A 56 -8.55 -18.23 10.67
C PRO A 56 -7.79 -17.14 9.89
N TYR A 57 -6.81 -16.54 10.57
CA TYR A 57 -5.85 -15.65 9.90
C TYR A 57 -4.94 -16.46 8.98
N ILE A 58 -4.90 -16.08 7.73
CA ILE A 58 -3.95 -16.60 6.75
C ILE A 58 -2.99 -15.45 6.41
N PRO A 59 -1.72 -15.52 6.86
CA PRO A 59 -0.75 -14.48 6.54
C PRO A 59 -0.49 -14.44 5.03
N PRO A 60 -0.20 -13.25 4.47
CA PRO A 60 0.16 -13.15 3.06
C PRO A 60 1.42 -13.96 2.76
N THR A 61 1.45 -14.58 1.59
CA THR A 61 2.63 -15.26 1.09
C THR A 61 3.75 -14.27 0.77
N GLN A 62 5.00 -14.76 0.67
CA GLN A 62 6.13 -13.90 0.25
C GLN A 62 5.90 -13.35 -1.16
N GLU A 63 5.27 -14.11 -2.05
CA GLU A 63 4.91 -13.65 -3.39
C GLU A 63 3.92 -12.48 -3.35
N GLU A 64 2.87 -12.57 -2.51
CA GLU A 64 1.91 -11.49 -2.32
C GLU A 64 2.56 -10.25 -1.73
N LEU A 65 3.45 -10.42 -0.73
CA LEU A 65 4.22 -9.31 -0.15
C LEU A 65 5.14 -8.65 -1.19
N ASN A 66 5.79 -9.45 -2.04
CA ASN A 66 6.63 -8.94 -3.13
C ASN A 66 5.80 -8.19 -4.18
N ALA A 67 4.61 -8.66 -4.50
CA ALA A 67 3.71 -7.97 -5.43
C ALA A 67 3.26 -6.61 -4.89
N ILE A 68 2.95 -6.51 -3.60
CA ILE A 68 2.59 -5.26 -2.92
C ILE A 68 3.78 -4.30 -2.93
N ALA A 69 4.98 -4.78 -2.58
CA ALA A 69 6.19 -3.99 -2.59
C ALA A 69 6.53 -3.47 -4.00
N ALA A 70 6.42 -4.32 -5.02
CA ALA A 70 6.64 -3.97 -6.42
C ALA A 70 5.69 -2.86 -6.90
N LYS A 71 4.40 -2.97 -6.55
CA LYS A 71 3.40 -1.96 -6.88
C LYS A 71 3.72 -0.61 -6.22
N ARG A 72 4.14 -0.63 -4.96
CA ARG A 72 4.54 0.58 -4.21
C ARG A 72 5.76 1.25 -4.84
N VAL A 73 6.79 0.48 -5.17
CA VAL A 73 8.02 1.00 -5.81
C VAL A 73 7.71 1.62 -7.17
N ARG A 74 6.91 0.94 -8.01
CA ARG A 74 6.49 1.48 -9.31
C ARG A 74 5.70 2.78 -9.17
N LYS A 75 4.78 2.84 -8.22
CA LYS A 75 3.99 4.05 -7.95
C LYS A 75 4.90 5.22 -7.53
N GLN A 76 5.88 4.97 -6.66
CA GLN A 76 6.85 6.00 -6.24
C GLN A 76 7.73 6.45 -7.42
N ARG A 77 8.22 5.52 -8.23
CA ARG A 77 8.98 5.81 -9.46
C ARG A 77 8.16 6.69 -10.42
N ASP A 78 6.93 6.31 -10.68
CA ASP A 78 6.06 7.03 -11.61
C ASP A 78 5.74 8.44 -11.10
N PHE A 79 5.59 8.61 -9.78
CA PHE A 79 5.44 9.92 -9.16
C PHE A 79 6.69 10.79 -9.35
N ILE A 80 7.89 10.23 -9.21
CA ILE A 80 9.15 10.96 -9.44
C ILE A 80 9.28 11.34 -10.92
N LEU A 81 8.96 10.41 -11.84
CA LEU A 81 8.96 10.70 -13.27
C LEU A 81 8.04 11.86 -13.60
N ALA A 82 6.80 11.83 -13.14
CA ALA A 82 5.80 12.86 -13.44
C ALA A 82 6.11 14.22 -12.80
N THR A 83 6.69 14.26 -11.60
CA THR A 83 6.88 15.50 -10.84
C THR A 83 8.28 16.10 -10.95
N LYS A 84 9.30 15.30 -11.22
CA LYS A 84 10.71 15.74 -11.26
C LYS A 84 11.33 15.67 -12.64
N VAL A 85 11.04 14.62 -13.40
CA VAL A 85 11.70 14.36 -14.68
C VAL A 85 10.93 15.02 -15.83
N ASP A 86 9.67 14.71 -16.00
CA ASP A 86 8.86 15.18 -17.13
C ASP A 86 8.83 16.72 -17.25
N PRO A 87 8.70 17.50 -16.16
CA PRO A 87 8.77 18.96 -16.27
C PRO A 87 10.11 19.50 -16.78
N MET A 88 11.20 18.72 -16.64
CA MET A 88 12.53 19.11 -17.09
C MET A 88 12.78 18.71 -18.54
N VAL A 89 12.41 17.49 -18.92
CA VAL A 89 12.76 16.90 -20.23
C VAL A 89 11.72 17.14 -21.31
N SER A 90 10.47 17.40 -20.95
CA SER A 90 9.36 17.62 -21.88
C SER A 90 9.08 19.09 -22.20
N ASN A 91 9.76 20.02 -21.55
CA ASN A 91 9.69 21.46 -21.85
C ASN A 91 10.81 21.84 -22.83
N PRO A 92 10.52 22.08 -24.13
CA PRO A 92 11.55 22.34 -25.14
C PRO A 92 12.39 23.58 -24.83
N LEU A 93 11.81 24.63 -24.26
CA LEU A 93 12.53 25.85 -23.94
C LEU A 93 13.49 25.62 -22.77
N ARG A 94 13.06 24.92 -21.73
CA ARG A 94 13.92 24.57 -20.60
C ARG A 94 15.04 23.63 -21.01
N TRP A 95 14.72 22.60 -21.78
CA TRP A 95 15.68 21.63 -22.29
C TRP A 95 16.78 22.30 -23.15
N ALA A 96 16.39 23.22 -24.03
CA ALA A 96 17.33 23.95 -24.91
C ALA A 96 18.28 24.88 -24.14
N THR A 97 17.92 25.32 -22.92
CA THR A 97 18.79 26.17 -22.07
C THR A 97 19.82 25.39 -21.26
N MET A 98 19.66 24.06 -21.19
CA MET A 98 20.59 23.18 -20.47
C MET A 98 21.87 22.95 -21.31
N THR A 99 22.98 22.76 -20.60
CA THR A 99 24.22 22.27 -21.24
C THR A 99 24.06 20.81 -21.69
N ALA A 100 24.92 20.35 -22.61
CA ALA A 100 24.89 18.93 -23.02
C ALA A 100 25.09 17.97 -21.83
N ASP A 101 25.95 18.30 -20.89
CA ASP A 101 26.20 17.50 -19.70
C ASP A 101 24.96 17.43 -18.78
N GLN A 102 24.24 18.55 -18.63
CA GLN A 102 22.98 18.58 -17.87
C GLN A 102 21.88 17.75 -18.55
N GLN A 103 21.76 17.87 -19.89
CA GLN A 103 20.81 17.06 -20.65
C GLN A 103 21.11 15.57 -20.51
N GLN A 104 22.38 15.18 -20.58
CA GLN A 104 22.79 13.79 -20.40
C GLN A 104 22.49 13.30 -18.99
N ALA A 105 22.78 14.11 -17.97
CA ALA A 105 22.50 13.74 -16.57
C ALA A 105 21.00 13.48 -16.32
N TRP A 106 20.12 14.29 -16.91
CA TRP A 106 18.65 14.07 -16.81
C TRP A 106 18.20 12.83 -17.59
N ALA A 107 18.80 12.59 -18.78
CA ALA A 107 18.51 11.39 -19.57
C ALA A 107 18.92 10.11 -18.80
N ASP A 108 20.12 10.10 -18.21
CA ASP A 108 20.62 8.97 -17.42
C ASP A 108 19.78 8.74 -16.16
N TYR A 109 19.39 9.81 -15.48
CA TYR A 109 18.50 9.72 -14.31
C TYR A 109 17.14 9.11 -14.67
N ARG A 110 16.55 9.53 -15.79
CA ARG A 110 15.30 8.96 -16.28
C ARG A 110 15.44 7.47 -16.59
N ILE A 111 16.49 7.07 -17.27
CA ILE A 111 16.78 5.66 -17.59
C ILE A 111 16.95 4.86 -16.31
N ALA A 112 17.73 5.36 -15.35
CA ALA A 112 17.94 4.69 -14.07
C ALA A 112 16.63 4.48 -13.28
N LEU A 113 15.70 5.44 -13.33
CA LEU A 113 14.36 5.28 -12.75
C LEU A 113 13.56 4.19 -13.47
N LEU A 114 13.56 4.16 -14.80
CA LEU A 114 12.84 3.16 -15.58
C LEU A 114 13.41 1.75 -15.36
N ASP A 115 14.70 1.63 -15.09
CA ASP A 115 15.40 0.37 -14.87
C ASP A 115 15.29 -0.16 -13.44
N ILE A 116 14.66 0.57 -12.52
CA ILE A 116 14.48 0.10 -11.12
C ILE A 116 13.91 -1.33 -11.05
N PRO A 117 12.89 -1.73 -11.83
CA PRO A 117 12.38 -3.10 -11.80
C PRO A 117 13.38 -4.16 -12.25
N GLN A 118 14.48 -3.77 -12.89
CA GLN A 118 15.55 -4.67 -13.35
C GLN A 118 16.66 -4.86 -12.31
N GLN A 119 16.63 -4.11 -11.21
CA GLN A 119 17.62 -4.25 -10.15
C GLN A 119 17.53 -5.61 -9.47
N PRO A 120 18.66 -6.25 -9.08
CA PRO A 120 18.66 -7.57 -8.43
C PRO A 120 17.87 -7.61 -7.13
N GLY A 121 17.85 -6.51 -6.37
CA GLY A 121 17.14 -6.38 -5.09
C GLY A 121 15.65 -6.00 -5.22
N PHE A 122 15.16 -5.70 -6.43
CA PHE A 122 13.75 -5.36 -6.63
C PHE A 122 12.84 -6.54 -6.24
N PRO A 123 11.73 -6.32 -5.55
CA PRO A 123 11.16 -5.03 -5.12
C PRO A 123 11.53 -4.61 -3.68
N ASN A 124 12.23 -5.43 -2.93
CA ASN A 124 12.40 -5.27 -1.48
C ASN A 124 13.63 -4.43 -1.10
N ASP A 125 14.65 -4.43 -1.97
CA ASP A 125 15.90 -3.68 -1.79
C ASP A 125 16.21 -2.90 -3.07
N VAL A 126 15.72 -1.66 -3.13
CA VAL A 126 15.83 -0.78 -4.30
C VAL A 126 16.81 0.34 -4.02
N VAL A 127 17.78 0.50 -4.94
CA VAL A 127 18.68 1.65 -4.95
C VAL A 127 18.08 2.74 -5.83
N TRP A 128 17.64 3.84 -5.20
CA TRP A 128 17.08 4.99 -5.92
C TRP A 128 18.19 5.84 -6.51
N PRO A 129 18.09 6.23 -7.80
CA PRO A 129 19.08 7.12 -8.41
C PRO A 129 19.02 8.52 -7.77
N ILE A 130 20.16 9.21 -7.81
CA ILE A 130 20.32 10.56 -7.27
C ILE A 130 19.86 11.57 -8.30
N LEU A 131 19.03 12.53 -7.87
CA LEU A 131 18.54 13.63 -8.69
C LEU A 131 19.74 14.48 -9.22
N PRO A 132 19.81 14.80 -10.51
CA PRO A 132 20.85 15.66 -11.09
C PRO A 132 20.84 17.08 -10.53
#